data_d2a63c7ec84a925790989aa41f22c299
#
_entry.id   d2a63c7ec84a925790989aa41f22c299
#
_cell.length_a   1.000
_cell.length_b   1.000
_cell.length_c   1.000
_cell.angle_alpha   90.00
_cell.angle_beta   90.00
_cell.angle_gamma   90.00
#
_symmetry.space_group_name_H-M   'P 1'
#
loop_
_entity.id
_entity.type
_entity.pdbx_description
1 polymer ?
#
loop_
_entity_poly.entity_id
_entity_poly.type
_entity_poly.pdbx_seq_one_letter_code
_entity_poly.pdbx_strand_id
1 'polypeptide(L)'
;MLCGGVCATCAQEKTRTAGVPMVKLNNGVEMPRFGIGTFLQPSDEVCEQSCLTALKAGYRHIDTAHAYQDEAGVGRAVKESGIPREEIWITSKLWPTEYGEGKTLKAIDEMLKRMQLDYIDLLYVHQPVGDFVGAWKDMEKAVKMGKVRALGISNFDANDEVWNTIMKAATIKPQVLQIECHPYAQRLEMRKKAAKEGIQMECWFPLGGAMSGGALFKDPAIKKIAEAHGKTPAQVILRWHIQEGFSVIPGASNPDYIKENIQIFDFALTDKEMQQMRSLNKEKRFFNATLEDVEKMVWEARL
;
A
#
# COMPACT_ATOMS: atom_id res chain seq x y z
N MET A 1 44.35 43.22 -3.04
CA MET A 1 44.15 41.93 -2.40
C MET A 1 42.65 41.74 -2.29
N LEU A 2 42.11 40.93 -3.17
CA LEU A 2 40.70 40.61 -3.29
C LEU A 2 40.47 39.28 -2.57
N CYS A 3 39.75 39.28 -1.44
CA CYS A 3 39.24 38.06 -0.82
C CYS A 3 37.84 37.76 -1.38
N GLY A 4 37.78 36.79 -2.24
CA GLY A 4 36.54 36.24 -2.71
C GLY A 4 35.86 35.39 -1.66
N GLY A 5 34.69 35.82 -1.20
CA GLY A 5 33.80 35.03 -0.35
C GLY A 5 33.12 33.96 -1.21
N VAL A 6 33.43 32.70 -0.97
CA VAL A 6 32.72 31.56 -1.53
C VAL A 6 31.40 31.43 -0.73
N CYS A 7 30.31 31.78 -1.39
CA CYS A 7 28.96 31.53 -0.88
C CYS A 7 28.69 30.03 -1.06
N ALA A 8 28.87 29.25 0.01
CA ALA A 8 28.43 27.87 0.06
C ALA A 8 26.91 27.87 0.20
N THR A 9 26.19 27.70 -0.91
CA THR A 9 24.80 27.32 -0.89
C THR A 9 24.74 25.89 -0.33
N CYS A 10 24.47 25.81 0.97
CA CYS A 10 24.13 24.57 1.64
C CYS A 10 22.72 24.18 1.11
N ALA A 11 22.70 23.39 0.05
CA ALA A 11 21.51 22.67 -0.31
C ALA A 11 21.27 21.67 0.83
N GLN A 12 20.28 21.95 1.67
CA GLN A 12 19.73 20.97 2.59
C GLN A 12 19.27 19.79 1.75
N GLU A 13 20.08 18.73 1.70
CA GLU A 13 19.59 17.42 1.31
C GLU A 13 18.41 17.12 2.23
N LYS A 14 17.20 17.15 1.65
CA LYS A 14 16.00 16.62 2.31
C LYS A 14 16.36 15.23 2.77
N THR A 15 16.35 14.99 4.05
CA THR A 15 16.58 13.68 4.67
C THR A 15 15.51 12.74 4.17
N ARG A 16 15.78 12.10 3.05
CA ARG A 16 14.98 11.01 2.52
C ARG A 16 15.07 9.88 3.52
N THR A 17 13.94 9.55 4.07
CA THR A 17 13.53 8.36 4.83
C THR A 17 14.45 7.15 4.65
N ALA A 18 15.06 6.70 5.72
CA ALA A 18 15.70 5.39 6.01
C ALA A 18 15.97 4.43 4.83
N GLY A 19 16.35 4.91 3.66
CA GLY A 19 16.66 4.07 2.50
C GLY A 19 15.46 3.44 1.78
N VAL A 20 14.21 3.81 2.10
CA VAL A 20 13.01 3.31 1.42
C VAL A 20 13.04 3.73 -0.06
N PRO A 21 13.07 2.79 -1.01
CA PRO A 21 13.08 3.13 -2.43
C PRO A 21 11.74 3.72 -2.87
N MET A 22 11.81 4.67 -3.78
CA MET A 22 10.66 5.25 -4.45
C MET A 22 10.38 4.51 -5.76
N VAL A 23 9.13 4.53 -6.20
CA VAL A 23 8.74 4.12 -7.55
C VAL A 23 8.05 5.29 -8.25
N LYS A 24 8.43 5.55 -9.48
CA LYS A 24 7.74 6.51 -10.33
C LYS A 24 6.55 5.83 -10.99
N LEU A 25 5.36 6.27 -10.64
CA LEU A 25 4.10 5.78 -11.20
C LEU A 25 3.92 6.23 -12.66
N ASN A 26 3.00 5.61 -13.40
CA ASN A 26 2.74 5.92 -14.81
C ASN A 26 2.21 7.34 -15.07
N ASN A 27 1.75 8.05 -14.03
CA ASN A 27 1.39 9.47 -14.07
C ASN A 27 2.55 10.41 -13.69
N GLY A 28 3.75 9.88 -13.42
CA GLY A 28 4.95 10.62 -13.07
C GLY A 28 5.13 10.94 -11.58
N VAL A 29 4.14 10.64 -10.74
CA VAL A 29 4.23 10.85 -9.28
C VAL A 29 5.12 9.76 -8.66
N GLU A 30 5.95 10.13 -7.68
CA GLU A 30 6.81 9.20 -6.94
C GLU A 30 6.09 8.70 -5.67
N MET A 31 6.07 7.37 -5.47
CA MET A 31 5.45 6.69 -4.34
C MET A 31 6.50 5.90 -3.55
N PRO A 32 6.52 5.97 -2.19
CA PRO A 32 7.36 5.08 -1.39
C PRO A 32 6.92 3.61 -1.54
N ARG A 33 7.87 2.70 -1.80
CA ARG A 33 7.57 1.27 -1.96
C ARG A 33 7.30 0.53 -0.67
N PHE A 34 7.52 1.14 0.47
CA PHE A 34 7.33 0.52 1.78
C PHE A 34 6.45 1.41 2.65
N GLY A 35 5.36 0.85 3.16
CA GLY A 35 4.41 1.53 4.02
C GLY A 35 3.93 0.67 5.17
N ILE A 36 3.06 1.23 6.01
CA ILE A 36 2.32 0.51 7.03
C ILE A 36 0.86 0.39 6.61
N GLY A 37 0.28 -0.83 6.70
CA GLY A 37 -1.15 -1.07 6.55
C GLY A 37 -1.87 -1.00 7.90
N THR A 38 -3.06 -0.39 7.92
CA THR A 38 -3.84 -0.24 9.16
C THR A 38 -4.96 -1.27 9.30
N PHE A 39 -5.15 -2.15 8.34
CA PHE A 39 -6.19 -3.18 8.42
C PHE A 39 -6.08 -4.04 9.68
N LEU A 40 -7.21 -4.22 10.38
CA LEU A 40 -7.32 -4.94 11.66
C LEU A 40 -6.61 -4.28 12.85
N GLN A 41 -6.41 -2.97 12.83
CA GLN A 41 -6.04 -2.27 14.06
C GLN A 41 -7.20 -2.39 15.07
N PRO A 42 -6.90 -2.64 16.38
CA PRO A 42 -7.94 -2.89 17.39
C PRO A 42 -8.88 -1.71 17.61
N SER A 43 -8.43 -0.49 17.41
CA SER A 43 -9.23 0.74 17.49
C SER A 43 -8.57 1.88 16.71
N ASP A 44 -9.31 2.98 16.55
CA ASP A 44 -8.83 4.22 15.92
C ASP A 44 -7.65 4.84 16.70
N GLU A 45 -7.65 4.76 18.03
CA GLU A 45 -6.55 5.23 18.89
C GLU A 45 -5.30 4.35 18.73
N VAL A 46 -5.47 3.03 18.63
CA VAL A 46 -4.34 2.11 18.38
C VAL A 46 -3.77 2.34 16.98
N CYS A 47 -4.62 2.62 16.01
CA CYS A 47 -4.19 3.01 14.65
C CYS A 47 -3.33 4.28 14.69
N GLU A 48 -3.78 5.32 15.38
CA GLU A 48 -3.02 6.55 15.58
C GLU A 48 -1.64 6.29 16.16
N GLN A 49 -1.54 5.53 17.25
CA GLN A 49 -0.25 5.21 17.90
C GLN A 49 0.65 4.35 17.00
N SER A 50 0.08 3.42 16.25
CA SER A 50 0.81 2.59 15.27
C SER A 50 1.39 3.45 14.15
N CYS A 51 0.60 4.38 13.60
CA CYS A 51 1.03 5.32 12.57
C CYS A 51 2.11 6.28 13.09
N LEU A 52 1.96 6.82 14.29
CA LEU A 52 3.00 7.66 14.94
C LEU A 52 4.31 6.90 15.14
N THR A 53 4.22 5.64 15.60
CA THR A 53 5.40 4.77 15.76
C THR A 53 6.07 4.53 14.42
N ALA A 54 5.29 4.26 13.37
CA ALA A 54 5.81 4.05 12.02
C ALA A 54 6.50 5.32 11.48
N LEU A 55 5.87 6.47 11.58
CA LEU A 55 6.44 7.75 11.14
C LEU A 55 7.75 8.08 11.88
N LYS A 56 7.81 7.84 13.20
CA LYS A 56 9.04 7.98 14.01
C LYS A 56 10.12 6.98 13.60
N ALA A 57 9.76 5.79 13.16
CA ALA A 57 10.69 4.77 12.67
C ALA A 57 11.18 5.03 11.23
N GLY A 58 10.67 6.04 10.55
CA GLY A 58 11.09 6.43 9.20
C GLY A 58 10.15 6.03 8.07
N TYR A 59 8.99 5.43 8.37
CA TYR A 59 7.94 5.24 7.36
C TYR A 59 7.46 6.59 6.83
N ARG A 60 7.08 6.61 5.56
CA ARG A 60 6.45 7.77 4.90
C ARG A 60 5.27 7.38 4.02
N HIS A 61 4.75 6.16 4.19
CA HIS A 61 3.56 5.67 3.51
C HIS A 61 2.66 4.99 4.52
N ILE A 62 1.40 5.44 4.61
CA ILE A 62 0.34 4.86 5.44
C ILE A 62 -0.80 4.46 4.52
N ASP A 63 -1.24 3.20 4.62
CA ASP A 63 -2.36 2.63 3.87
C ASP A 63 -3.53 2.33 4.82
N THR A 64 -4.62 3.05 4.66
CA THR A 64 -5.89 2.84 5.36
C THR A 64 -7.05 2.59 4.39
N ALA A 65 -8.26 2.57 4.88
CA ALA A 65 -9.49 2.50 4.09
C ALA A 65 -10.70 2.96 4.92
N HIS A 66 -11.76 3.44 4.27
CA HIS A 66 -13.03 3.74 4.94
C HIS A 66 -13.56 2.54 5.73
N ALA A 67 -13.47 1.35 5.13
CA ALA A 67 -13.93 0.10 5.76
C ALA A 67 -13.19 -0.27 7.07
N TYR A 68 -12.01 0.29 7.32
CA TYR A 68 -11.25 -0.01 8.54
C TYR A 68 -11.69 0.84 9.74
N GLN A 69 -12.43 1.94 9.48
CA GLN A 69 -12.97 2.86 10.49
C GLN A 69 -11.87 3.54 11.36
N ASP A 70 -10.69 3.71 10.79
CA ASP A 70 -9.50 4.24 11.47
C ASP A 70 -8.87 5.46 10.76
N GLU A 71 -9.56 6.02 9.75
CA GLU A 71 -9.08 7.17 8.97
C GLU A 71 -8.85 8.41 9.84
N ALA A 72 -9.68 8.61 10.89
CA ALA A 72 -9.50 9.73 11.80
C ALA A 72 -8.22 9.60 12.63
N GLY A 73 -7.87 8.39 13.08
CA GLY A 73 -6.61 8.09 13.76
C GLY A 73 -5.40 8.34 12.87
N VAL A 74 -5.48 7.94 11.59
CA VAL A 74 -4.43 8.27 10.60
C VAL A 74 -4.25 9.79 10.47
N GLY A 75 -5.34 10.55 10.34
CA GLY A 75 -5.28 12.01 10.23
C GLY A 75 -4.63 12.67 11.45
N ARG A 76 -5.00 12.23 12.66
CA ARG A 76 -4.38 12.71 13.91
C ARG A 76 -2.88 12.39 13.97
N ALA A 77 -2.51 11.15 13.59
CA ALA A 77 -1.10 10.76 13.56
C ALA A 77 -0.27 11.62 12.60
N VAL A 78 -0.79 11.90 11.40
CA VAL A 78 -0.13 12.80 10.44
C VAL A 78 0.10 14.17 11.05
N LYS A 79 -0.92 14.77 11.67
CA LYS A 79 -0.84 16.08 12.29
C LYS A 79 0.13 16.10 13.48
N GLU A 80 0.06 15.10 14.36
CA GLU A 80 0.90 15.02 15.58
C GLU A 80 2.36 14.70 15.26
N SER A 81 2.62 14.04 14.14
CA SER A 81 3.98 13.68 13.73
C SER A 81 4.91 14.87 13.54
N GLY A 82 4.36 16.05 13.24
CA GLY A 82 5.13 17.25 12.90
C GLY A 82 5.90 17.15 11.58
N ILE A 83 5.73 16.06 10.81
CA ILE A 83 6.36 15.88 9.51
C ILE A 83 5.55 16.67 8.47
N PRO A 84 6.18 17.42 7.56
CA PRO A 84 5.48 18.11 6.48
C PRO A 84 4.56 17.16 5.70
N ARG A 85 3.32 17.60 5.43
CA ARG A 85 2.30 16.74 4.78
C ARG A 85 2.78 16.17 3.43
N GLU A 86 3.52 16.93 2.67
CA GLU A 86 4.07 16.55 1.38
C GLU A 86 5.16 15.47 1.46
N GLU A 87 5.70 15.21 2.64
CA GLU A 87 6.66 14.12 2.87
C GLU A 87 5.98 12.79 3.26
N ILE A 88 4.67 12.82 3.54
CA ILE A 88 3.91 11.63 3.93
C ILE A 88 2.98 11.24 2.78
N TRP A 89 3.07 9.99 2.33
CA TRP A 89 2.16 9.38 1.37
C TRP A 89 0.99 8.74 2.10
N ILE A 90 -0.23 9.22 1.85
CA ILE A 90 -1.46 8.69 2.42
C ILE A 90 -2.29 8.00 1.35
N THR A 91 -2.59 6.74 1.61
CA THR A 91 -3.47 5.91 0.80
C THR A 91 -4.76 5.63 1.56
N SER A 92 -5.91 5.79 0.90
CA SER A 92 -7.19 5.29 1.40
C SER A 92 -7.99 4.61 0.29
N LYS A 93 -9.12 4.01 0.65
CA LYS A 93 -9.94 3.19 -0.25
C LYS A 93 -11.41 3.50 -0.03
N LEU A 94 -12.13 3.73 -1.13
CA LEU A 94 -13.58 3.84 -1.14
C LEU A 94 -14.22 2.46 -0.95
N TRP A 95 -15.28 2.38 -0.13
CA TRP A 95 -16.07 1.16 0.00
C TRP A 95 -17.17 1.11 -1.07
N PRO A 96 -17.61 -0.08 -1.54
CA PRO A 96 -18.61 -0.17 -2.62
C PRO A 96 -19.92 0.55 -2.36
N THR A 97 -20.33 0.72 -1.09
CA THR A 97 -21.51 1.52 -0.74
C THR A 97 -21.35 3.01 -1.05
N GLU A 98 -20.14 3.49 -1.33
CA GLU A 98 -19.83 4.88 -1.70
C GLU A 98 -19.67 5.06 -3.21
N TYR A 99 -19.78 3.98 -4.01
CA TYR A 99 -19.59 4.04 -5.45
C TYR A 99 -20.79 4.65 -6.17
N GLY A 100 -20.50 5.33 -7.27
CA GLY A 100 -21.46 5.89 -8.20
C GLY A 100 -21.09 7.29 -8.66
N GLU A 101 -21.44 7.61 -9.93
CA GLU A 101 -21.21 8.93 -10.49
C GLU A 101 -22.04 9.99 -9.75
N GLY A 102 -21.38 11.08 -9.30
CA GLY A 102 -21.96 12.13 -8.46
C GLY A 102 -22.02 11.77 -6.96
N LYS A 103 -21.95 10.49 -6.59
CA LYS A 103 -21.97 10.01 -5.20
C LYS A 103 -20.57 9.93 -4.61
N THR A 104 -19.63 9.42 -5.39
CA THR A 104 -18.25 9.15 -4.94
C THR A 104 -17.49 10.44 -4.63
N LEU A 105 -17.73 11.55 -5.33
CA LEU A 105 -17.13 12.85 -4.99
C LEU A 105 -17.47 13.29 -3.57
N LYS A 106 -18.72 13.09 -3.14
CA LYS A 106 -19.15 13.41 -1.76
C LYS A 106 -18.45 12.51 -0.75
N ALA A 107 -18.31 11.23 -1.06
CA ALA A 107 -17.59 10.28 -0.21
C ALA A 107 -16.10 10.68 -0.05
N ILE A 108 -15.45 11.16 -1.12
CA ILE A 108 -14.09 11.69 -1.06
C ILE A 108 -14.02 12.92 -0.15
N ASP A 109 -14.97 13.83 -0.23
CA ASP A 109 -15.01 15.01 0.65
C ASP A 109 -15.19 14.63 2.13
N GLU A 110 -16.06 13.68 2.43
CA GLU A 110 -16.22 13.17 3.81
C GLU A 110 -14.97 12.42 4.29
N MET A 111 -14.28 11.68 3.43
CA MET A 111 -13.01 11.02 3.72
C MET A 111 -11.92 12.03 4.09
N LEU A 112 -11.74 13.07 3.29
CA LEU A 112 -10.82 14.18 3.58
C LEU A 112 -11.15 14.87 4.90
N LYS A 113 -12.43 15.10 5.16
CA LYS A 113 -12.90 15.69 6.42
C LYS A 113 -12.61 14.80 7.62
N ARG A 114 -12.87 13.46 7.53
CA ARG A 114 -12.53 12.53 8.61
C ARG A 114 -11.05 12.53 8.95
N MET A 115 -10.19 12.55 7.94
CA MET A 115 -8.74 12.62 8.11
C MET A 115 -8.19 14.01 8.40
N GLN A 116 -9.01 15.08 8.25
CA GLN A 116 -8.58 16.48 8.33
C GLN A 116 -7.40 16.78 7.38
N LEU A 117 -7.47 16.27 6.16
CA LEU A 117 -6.48 16.45 5.10
C LEU A 117 -7.08 17.19 3.90
N ASP A 118 -6.26 17.95 3.18
CA ASP A 118 -6.66 18.66 1.97
C ASP A 118 -6.62 17.77 0.73
N TYR A 119 -5.81 16.72 0.74
CA TYR A 119 -5.67 15.76 -0.35
C TYR A 119 -5.22 14.38 0.13
N ILE A 120 -5.45 13.37 -0.72
CA ILE A 120 -4.97 12.00 -0.57
C ILE A 120 -3.96 11.72 -1.69
N ASP A 121 -2.87 11.02 -1.37
CA ASP A 121 -1.84 10.69 -2.37
C ASP A 121 -2.29 9.57 -3.32
N LEU A 122 -2.98 8.56 -2.78
CA LEU A 122 -3.49 7.44 -3.57
C LEU A 122 -4.88 7.03 -3.08
N LEU A 123 -5.84 6.98 -3.98
CA LEU A 123 -7.19 6.53 -3.68
C LEU A 123 -7.53 5.28 -4.50
N TYR A 124 -8.00 4.25 -3.80
CA TYR A 124 -8.43 3.00 -4.42
C TYR A 124 -9.95 2.86 -4.54
N VAL A 125 -10.39 2.26 -5.64
CA VAL A 125 -11.60 1.43 -5.64
C VAL A 125 -11.26 0.15 -4.89
N HIS A 126 -11.88 -0.09 -3.71
CA HIS A 126 -11.46 -1.12 -2.76
C HIS A 126 -11.81 -2.54 -3.21
N GLN A 127 -13.01 -2.71 -3.78
CA GLN A 127 -13.52 -4.01 -4.23
C GLN A 127 -14.16 -3.87 -5.63
N PRO A 128 -14.03 -4.91 -6.48
CA PRO A 128 -14.56 -4.90 -7.85
C PRO A 128 -16.06 -5.28 -7.90
N VAL A 129 -16.87 -4.72 -7.04
CA VAL A 129 -18.33 -4.93 -6.97
C VAL A 129 -19.06 -3.58 -6.92
N GLY A 130 -20.34 -3.56 -7.25
CA GLY A 130 -21.14 -2.32 -7.33
C GLY A 130 -20.75 -1.44 -8.51
N ASP A 131 -21.09 -0.13 -8.46
CA ASP A 131 -20.81 0.83 -9.55
C ASP A 131 -19.39 1.40 -9.48
N PHE A 132 -18.38 0.53 -9.56
CA PHE A 132 -16.98 0.95 -9.55
C PHE A 132 -16.58 1.78 -10.78
N VAL A 133 -17.32 1.66 -11.90
CA VAL A 133 -17.10 2.49 -13.09
C VAL A 133 -17.54 3.93 -12.83
N GLY A 134 -18.72 4.12 -12.23
CA GLY A 134 -19.18 5.45 -11.80
C GLY A 134 -18.27 6.06 -10.76
N ALA A 135 -17.78 5.24 -9.79
CA ALA A 135 -16.78 5.68 -8.83
C ALA A 135 -15.51 6.16 -9.51
N TRP A 136 -14.99 5.40 -10.48
CA TRP A 136 -13.77 5.77 -11.19
C TRP A 136 -13.85 7.12 -11.89
N LYS A 137 -14.99 7.41 -12.56
CA LYS A 137 -15.24 8.70 -13.19
C LYS A 137 -15.18 9.88 -12.20
N ASP A 138 -15.73 9.69 -11.02
CA ASP A 138 -15.69 10.72 -9.97
C ASP A 138 -14.28 10.85 -9.38
N MET A 139 -13.54 9.74 -9.22
CA MET A 139 -12.14 9.77 -8.82
C MET A 139 -11.27 10.53 -9.83
N GLU A 140 -11.51 10.36 -11.13
CA GLU A 140 -10.84 11.15 -12.18
C GLU A 140 -11.16 12.65 -12.07
N LYS A 141 -12.39 13.02 -11.69
CA LYS A 141 -12.75 14.41 -11.38
C LYS A 141 -12.00 14.90 -10.14
N ALA A 142 -11.92 14.08 -9.09
CA ALA A 142 -11.17 14.41 -7.87
C ALA A 142 -9.68 14.68 -8.12
N VAL A 143 -9.06 13.94 -9.06
CA VAL A 143 -7.68 14.23 -9.50
C VAL A 143 -7.60 15.61 -10.14
N LYS A 144 -8.51 15.96 -11.03
CA LYS A 144 -8.55 17.29 -11.69
C LYS A 144 -8.78 18.42 -10.68
N MET A 145 -9.49 18.14 -9.59
CA MET A 145 -9.74 19.08 -8.49
C MET A 145 -8.57 19.17 -7.48
N GLY A 146 -7.52 18.38 -7.65
CA GLY A 146 -6.37 18.34 -6.73
C GLY A 146 -6.63 17.65 -5.40
N LYS A 147 -7.75 16.94 -5.24
CA LYS A 147 -8.12 16.19 -4.02
C LYS A 147 -7.41 14.85 -3.93
N VAL A 148 -6.97 14.29 -5.06
CA VAL A 148 -6.30 12.99 -5.16
C VAL A 148 -5.14 13.11 -6.14
N ARG A 149 -3.97 12.52 -5.83
CA ARG A 149 -2.78 12.61 -6.68
C ARG A 149 -2.61 11.41 -7.61
N ALA A 150 -3.02 10.22 -7.15
CA ALA A 150 -2.96 8.98 -7.92
C ALA A 150 -4.17 8.09 -7.66
N LEU A 151 -4.54 7.28 -8.65
CA LEU A 151 -5.68 6.37 -8.59
C LEU A 151 -5.22 4.93 -8.65
N GLY A 152 -5.88 4.07 -7.87
CA GLY A 152 -5.60 2.64 -7.83
C GLY A 152 -6.85 1.77 -7.85
N ILE A 153 -6.63 0.51 -8.15
CA ILE A 153 -7.63 -0.55 -8.07
C ILE A 153 -7.16 -1.62 -7.10
N SER A 154 -8.06 -2.14 -6.26
CA SER A 154 -7.75 -3.18 -5.29
C SER A 154 -8.64 -4.40 -5.52
N ASN A 155 -8.02 -5.60 -5.52
CA ASN A 155 -8.68 -6.88 -5.73
C ASN A 155 -9.30 -7.10 -7.13
N PHE A 156 -8.88 -6.33 -8.14
CA PHE A 156 -9.33 -6.49 -9.53
C PHE A 156 -8.67 -7.69 -10.25
N ASP A 157 -8.16 -8.62 -9.48
CA ASP A 157 -7.62 -9.90 -9.92
C ASP A 157 -8.62 -11.06 -9.79
N ALA A 158 -9.87 -10.77 -9.44
CA ALA A 158 -10.92 -11.77 -9.25
C ALA A 158 -11.26 -12.52 -10.55
N ASN A 159 -11.36 -11.80 -11.67
CA ASN A 159 -11.53 -12.36 -13.01
C ASN A 159 -11.18 -11.35 -14.10
N ASP A 160 -11.14 -11.82 -15.36
CA ASP A 160 -10.81 -10.97 -16.50
C ASP A 160 -11.89 -9.92 -16.82
N GLU A 161 -13.14 -10.17 -16.46
CA GLU A 161 -14.24 -9.26 -16.72
C GLU A 161 -14.10 -7.95 -15.95
N VAL A 162 -13.89 -8.02 -14.63
CA VAL A 162 -13.73 -6.81 -13.80
C VAL A 162 -12.49 -6.02 -14.20
N TRP A 163 -11.37 -6.72 -14.50
CA TRP A 163 -10.17 -6.09 -15.02
C TRP A 163 -10.42 -5.35 -16.33
N ASN A 164 -11.00 -6.02 -17.32
CA ASN A 164 -11.25 -5.45 -18.64
C ASN A 164 -12.26 -4.30 -18.57
N THR A 165 -13.26 -4.39 -17.71
CA THR A 165 -14.27 -3.36 -17.51
C THR A 165 -13.66 -2.07 -17.03
N ILE A 166 -12.82 -2.12 -15.97
CA ILE A 166 -12.18 -0.90 -15.45
C ILE A 166 -11.15 -0.35 -16.43
N MET A 167 -10.35 -1.20 -17.07
CA MET A 167 -9.33 -0.77 -18.02
C MET A 167 -9.94 -0.10 -19.27
N LYS A 168 -11.12 -0.53 -19.69
CA LYS A 168 -11.88 0.09 -20.80
C LYS A 168 -12.53 1.41 -20.40
N ALA A 169 -13.04 1.50 -19.17
CA ALA A 169 -13.75 2.68 -18.68
C ALA A 169 -12.80 3.84 -18.30
N ALA A 170 -11.60 3.53 -17.83
CA ALA A 170 -10.64 4.48 -17.30
C ALA A 170 -10.06 5.39 -18.39
N THR A 171 -10.27 6.71 -18.25
CA THR A 171 -9.57 7.76 -19.02
C THR A 171 -8.19 8.02 -18.41
N ILE A 172 -8.12 8.11 -17.08
CA ILE A 172 -6.87 8.06 -16.32
C ILE A 172 -6.66 6.59 -15.96
N LYS A 173 -5.63 5.97 -16.53
CA LYS A 173 -5.30 4.57 -16.21
C LYS A 173 -4.95 4.41 -14.74
N PRO A 174 -5.26 3.27 -14.10
CA PRO A 174 -4.79 2.99 -12.74
C PRO A 174 -3.27 3.12 -12.66
N GLN A 175 -2.78 3.74 -11.59
CA GLN A 175 -1.36 3.83 -11.29
C GLN A 175 -0.87 2.64 -10.47
N VAL A 176 -1.74 2.11 -9.59
CA VAL A 176 -1.40 1.04 -8.67
C VAL A 176 -2.49 -0.03 -8.65
N LEU A 177 -2.08 -1.30 -8.60
CA LEU A 177 -2.92 -2.46 -8.34
C LEU A 177 -2.53 -3.04 -6.98
N GLN A 178 -3.47 -3.03 -6.02
CA GLN A 178 -3.24 -3.62 -4.69
C GLN A 178 -3.97 -4.96 -4.58
N ILE A 179 -3.21 -6.05 -4.39
CA ILE A 179 -3.73 -7.41 -4.26
C ILE A 179 -2.96 -8.22 -3.22
N GLU A 180 -3.56 -9.34 -2.76
CA GLU A 180 -2.84 -10.32 -1.96
C GLU A 180 -1.63 -10.84 -2.74
N CYS A 181 -0.43 -10.65 -2.16
CA CYS A 181 0.79 -11.19 -2.72
C CYS A 181 1.80 -11.49 -1.61
N HIS A 182 2.36 -12.70 -1.64
CA HIS A 182 3.33 -13.21 -0.68
C HIS A 182 4.05 -14.44 -1.29
N PRO A 183 5.09 -15.01 -0.64
CA PRO A 183 5.89 -16.09 -1.25
C PRO A 183 5.09 -17.29 -1.77
N TYR A 184 3.93 -17.64 -1.18
CA TYR A 184 3.11 -18.77 -1.63
C TYR A 184 2.09 -18.40 -2.72
N ALA A 185 1.83 -17.10 -2.93
CA ALA A 185 0.96 -16.58 -3.98
C ALA A 185 1.62 -15.37 -4.65
N GLN A 186 2.53 -15.62 -5.61
CA GLN A 186 3.36 -14.58 -6.22
C GLN A 186 2.68 -13.86 -7.38
N ARG A 187 1.47 -14.25 -7.73
CA ARG A 187 0.57 -13.56 -8.67
C ARG A 187 1.16 -13.33 -10.06
N LEU A 188 1.85 -14.32 -10.61
CA LEU A 188 2.69 -14.17 -11.82
C LEU A 188 1.91 -13.62 -13.03
N GLU A 189 0.67 -14.06 -13.26
CA GLU A 189 -0.14 -13.57 -14.39
C GLU A 189 -0.61 -12.13 -14.18
N MET A 190 -1.06 -11.77 -12.98
CA MET A 190 -1.42 -10.37 -12.67
C MET A 190 -0.21 -9.45 -12.73
N ARG A 191 0.95 -9.94 -12.32
CA ARG A 191 2.22 -9.24 -12.46
C ARG A 191 2.53 -8.87 -13.91
N LYS A 192 2.35 -9.83 -14.83
CA LYS A 192 2.52 -9.58 -16.28
C LYS A 192 1.48 -8.60 -16.81
N LYS A 193 0.21 -8.75 -16.42
CA LYS A 193 -0.86 -7.83 -16.82
C LYS A 193 -0.60 -6.40 -16.34
N ALA A 194 -0.28 -6.22 -15.06
CA ALA A 194 0.02 -4.92 -14.49
C ALA A 194 1.24 -4.27 -15.17
N ALA A 195 2.33 -5.02 -15.35
CA ALA A 195 3.55 -4.53 -16.01
C ALA A 195 3.30 -4.06 -17.45
N LYS A 196 2.48 -4.78 -18.22
CA LYS A 196 2.08 -4.41 -19.60
C LYS A 196 1.40 -3.04 -19.65
N GLU A 197 0.64 -2.69 -18.62
CA GLU A 197 -0.09 -1.42 -18.53
C GLU A 197 0.71 -0.33 -17.78
N GLY A 198 1.92 -0.64 -17.32
CA GLY A 198 2.74 0.27 -16.51
C GLY A 198 2.17 0.53 -15.12
N ILE A 199 1.40 -0.42 -14.57
CA ILE A 199 0.75 -0.35 -13.27
C ILE A 199 1.67 -0.95 -12.21
N GLN A 200 1.97 -0.21 -11.14
CA GLN A 200 2.72 -0.70 -10.00
C GLN A 200 1.89 -1.70 -9.19
N MET A 201 2.47 -2.85 -8.84
CA MET A 201 1.83 -3.76 -7.89
C MET A 201 2.19 -3.40 -6.45
N GLU A 202 1.16 -3.33 -5.61
CA GLU A 202 1.27 -3.20 -4.16
C GLU A 202 0.67 -4.44 -3.47
N CYS A 203 1.37 -4.94 -2.44
CA CYS A 203 1.04 -6.22 -1.83
C CYS A 203 0.41 -6.02 -0.45
N TRP A 204 -0.86 -6.44 -0.30
CA TRP A 204 -1.45 -6.63 1.02
C TRP A 204 -1.25 -8.07 1.50
N PHE A 205 -1.33 -8.32 2.80
CA PHE A 205 -0.95 -9.57 3.46
C PHE A 205 0.44 -10.10 3.03
N PRO A 206 1.46 -9.24 2.94
CA PRO A 206 2.77 -9.69 2.49
C PRO A 206 3.37 -10.78 3.40
N LEU A 207 2.98 -10.78 4.67
CA LEU A 207 3.38 -11.75 5.69
C LEU A 207 2.33 -12.85 5.89
N GLY A 208 1.30 -12.92 5.03
CA GLY A 208 0.23 -13.92 5.05
C GLY A 208 -0.93 -13.63 5.97
N GLY A 209 -0.87 -12.57 6.78
CA GLY A 209 -1.92 -12.19 7.72
C GLY A 209 -2.27 -13.29 8.73
N ALA A 210 -3.29 -13.04 9.55
CA ALA A 210 -3.76 -13.99 10.56
C ALA A 210 -4.25 -15.32 9.95
N MET A 211 -4.83 -15.26 8.73
CA MET A 211 -5.40 -16.43 8.04
C MET A 211 -4.35 -17.46 7.63
N SER A 212 -3.07 -17.09 7.55
CA SER A 212 -1.97 -18.00 7.24
C SER A 212 -1.59 -18.94 8.40
N GLY A 213 -2.02 -18.64 9.63
CA GLY A 213 -1.55 -19.35 10.83
C GLY A 213 -0.02 -19.30 11.01
N GLY A 214 0.62 -18.28 10.43
CA GLY A 214 2.07 -18.11 10.45
C GLY A 214 2.84 -19.08 9.53
N ALA A 215 2.18 -19.64 8.52
CA ALA A 215 2.78 -20.64 7.62
C ALA A 215 4.08 -20.15 6.96
N LEU A 216 4.13 -18.88 6.54
CA LEU A 216 5.32 -18.30 5.92
C LEU A 216 6.50 -18.21 6.88
N PHE A 217 6.25 -17.87 8.15
CA PHE A 217 7.30 -17.79 9.17
C PHE A 217 7.86 -19.16 9.58
N LYS A 218 7.10 -20.23 9.33
CA LYS A 218 7.49 -21.61 9.62
C LYS A 218 8.18 -22.31 8.46
N ASP A 219 8.18 -21.68 7.26
CA ASP A 219 8.78 -22.26 6.06
C ASP A 219 10.29 -22.46 6.25
N PRO A 220 10.81 -23.70 6.05
CA PRO A 220 12.23 -24.00 6.28
C PRO A 220 13.18 -23.20 5.39
N ALA A 221 12.76 -22.90 4.14
CA ALA A 221 13.60 -22.14 3.22
C ALA A 221 13.73 -20.69 3.67
N ILE A 222 12.61 -20.07 4.08
CA ILE A 222 12.60 -18.69 4.59
C ILE A 222 13.40 -18.60 5.89
N LYS A 223 13.25 -19.55 6.82
CA LYS A 223 14.03 -19.60 8.06
C LYS A 223 15.53 -19.70 7.80
N LYS A 224 15.94 -20.58 6.88
CA LYS A 224 17.36 -20.75 6.53
C LYS A 224 17.97 -19.46 5.97
N ILE A 225 17.24 -18.75 5.12
CA ILE A 225 17.68 -17.46 4.59
C ILE A 225 17.77 -16.43 5.74
N ALA A 226 16.77 -16.39 6.62
CA ALA A 226 16.73 -15.48 7.76
C ALA A 226 17.95 -15.69 8.68
N GLU A 227 18.26 -16.93 9.03
CA GLU A 227 19.44 -17.29 9.82
C GLU A 227 20.75 -16.86 9.15
N ALA A 228 20.89 -17.04 7.83
CA ALA A 228 22.09 -16.67 7.10
C ALA A 228 22.36 -15.16 7.12
N HIS A 229 21.31 -14.34 7.19
CA HIS A 229 21.40 -12.87 7.24
C HIS A 229 21.30 -12.29 8.66
N GLY A 230 21.10 -13.11 9.70
CA GLY A 230 20.83 -12.62 11.07
C GLY A 230 19.55 -11.77 11.14
N LYS A 231 18.55 -12.10 10.32
CA LYS A 231 17.27 -11.40 10.18
C LYS A 231 16.10 -12.31 10.58
N THR A 232 14.93 -11.72 10.76
CA THR A 232 13.71 -12.49 10.97
C THR A 232 13.11 -12.99 9.66
N PRO A 233 12.28 -14.03 9.66
CA PRO A 233 11.50 -14.45 8.49
C PRO A 233 10.66 -13.32 7.90
N ALA A 234 10.07 -12.44 8.73
CA ALA A 234 9.32 -11.28 8.29
C ALA A 234 10.20 -10.34 7.47
N GLN A 235 11.39 -10.01 7.96
CA GLN A 235 12.33 -9.14 7.24
C GLN A 235 12.78 -9.74 5.90
N VAL A 236 13.02 -11.04 5.84
CA VAL A 236 13.36 -11.73 4.57
C VAL A 236 12.23 -11.64 3.56
N ILE A 237 10.99 -11.90 3.99
CA ILE A 237 9.81 -11.82 3.11
C ILE A 237 9.63 -10.39 2.59
N LEU A 238 9.72 -9.39 3.46
CA LEU A 238 9.57 -7.98 3.09
C LEU A 238 10.69 -7.52 2.16
N ARG A 239 11.94 -7.93 2.42
CA ARG A 239 13.07 -7.65 1.55
C ARG A 239 12.90 -8.28 0.17
N TRP A 240 12.41 -9.52 0.10
CA TRP A 240 12.08 -10.19 -1.15
C TRP A 240 11.07 -9.38 -1.98
N HIS A 241 9.99 -8.89 -1.37
CA HIS A 241 9.01 -8.04 -2.08
C HIS A 241 9.66 -6.80 -2.71
N ILE A 242 10.50 -6.10 -1.95
CA ILE A 242 11.20 -4.92 -2.45
C ILE A 242 12.13 -5.27 -3.62
N GLN A 243 12.87 -6.38 -3.54
CA GLN A 243 13.78 -6.81 -4.61
C GLN A 243 13.03 -7.33 -5.85
N GLU A 244 11.82 -7.88 -5.68
CA GLU A 244 10.92 -8.21 -6.80
C GLU A 244 10.31 -6.98 -7.48
N GLY A 245 10.50 -5.79 -6.92
CA GLY A 245 9.97 -4.54 -7.47
C GLY A 245 8.56 -4.18 -7.01
N PHE A 246 8.00 -4.89 -6.03
CA PHE A 246 6.69 -4.58 -5.45
C PHE A 246 6.75 -3.37 -4.50
N SER A 247 5.60 -2.73 -4.30
CA SER A 247 5.31 -1.96 -3.11
C SER A 247 4.67 -2.86 -2.07
N VAL A 248 4.86 -2.60 -0.78
CA VAL A 248 4.43 -3.51 0.28
C VAL A 248 4.01 -2.75 1.54
N ILE A 249 2.89 -3.18 2.13
CA ILE A 249 2.25 -2.51 3.26
C ILE A 249 1.97 -3.51 4.40
N PRO A 250 3.01 -4.02 5.11
CA PRO A 250 2.78 -4.88 6.27
C PRO A 250 2.00 -4.15 7.36
N GLY A 251 0.98 -4.81 7.92
CA GLY A 251 0.24 -4.33 9.07
C GLY A 251 0.89 -4.80 10.38
N ALA A 252 0.96 -3.92 11.37
CA ALA A 252 1.35 -4.23 12.74
C ALA A 252 0.80 -3.18 13.71
N SER A 253 0.43 -3.62 14.92
CA SER A 253 0.08 -2.74 16.06
C SER A 253 1.14 -2.79 17.16
N ASN A 254 1.97 -3.83 17.20
CA ASN A 254 3.08 -3.93 18.13
C ASN A 254 4.22 -2.99 17.68
N PRO A 255 4.67 -2.04 18.52
CA PRO A 255 5.72 -1.08 18.17
C PRO A 255 7.05 -1.74 17.77
N ASP A 256 7.38 -2.89 18.34
CA ASP A 256 8.64 -3.58 18.02
C ASP A 256 8.57 -4.20 16.62
N TYR A 257 7.43 -4.77 16.23
CA TYR A 257 7.24 -5.28 14.87
C TYR A 257 7.22 -4.15 13.83
N ILE A 258 6.62 -3.00 14.16
CA ILE A 258 6.66 -1.84 13.27
C ILE A 258 8.10 -1.40 13.00
N LYS A 259 8.92 -1.31 14.04
CA LYS A 259 10.34 -0.95 13.92
C LYS A 259 11.15 -2.02 13.19
N GLU A 260 10.90 -3.30 13.48
CA GLU A 260 11.60 -4.43 12.86
C GLU A 260 11.33 -4.50 11.35
N ASN A 261 10.06 -4.34 10.94
CA ASN A 261 9.64 -4.47 9.54
C ASN A 261 10.33 -3.50 8.59
N ILE A 262 10.70 -2.30 9.03
CA ILE A 262 11.40 -1.32 8.18
C ILE A 262 12.92 -1.56 8.12
N GLN A 263 13.49 -2.37 9.03
CA GLN A 263 14.92 -2.66 9.08
C GLN A 263 15.32 -3.73 8.05
N ILE A 264 15.02 -3.44 6.77
CA ILE A 264 15.23 -4.37 5.65
C ILE A 264 16.09 -3.77 4.53
N PHE A 265 16.59 -2.55 4.72
CA PHE A 265 17.36 -1.84 3.71
C PHE A 265 18.87 -1.93 3.93
N ASP A 266 19.31 -2.58 5.00
CA ASP A 266 20.70 -2.82 5.38
C ASP A 266 21.27 -4.16 4.88
N PHE A 267 20.47 -4.98 4.20
CA PHE A 267 20.89 -6.25 3.59
C PHE A 267 20.18 -6.49 2.26
N ALA A 268 20.66 -7.45 1.49
CA ALA A 268 20.02 -7.89 0.25
C ALA A 268 20.08 -9.42 0.13
N LEU A 269 19.01 -10.00 -0.39
CA LEU A 269 18.98 -11.41 -0.77
C LEU A 269 19.84 -11.60 -2.02
N THR A 270 20.64 -12.65 -2.06
CA THR A 270 21.41 -13.05 -3.23
C THR A 270 20.48 -13.57 -4.35
N ASP A 271 20.96 -13.62 -5.59
CA ASP A 271 20.20 -14.18 -6.71
C ASP A 271 19.71 -15.61 -6.45
N LYS A 272 20.53 -16.42 -5.76
CA LYS A 272 20.18 -17.80 -5.36
C LYS A 272 19.03 -17.81 -4.35
N GLU A 273 19.07 -16.94 -3.36
CA GLU A 273 18.00 -16.80 -2.37
C GLU A 273 16.72 -16.24 -3.01
N MET A 274 16.83 -15.28 -3.91
CA MET A 274 15.69 -14.79 -4.70
C MET A 274 15.05 -15.90 -5.53
N GLN A 275 15.85 -16.75 -6.18
CA GLN A 275 15.34 -17.93 -6.89
C GLN A 275 14.66 -18.93 -5.94
N GLN A 276 15.23 -19.14 -4.76
CA GLN A 276 14.66 -20.00 -3.74
C GLN A 276 13.30 -19.43 -3.26
N MET A 277 13.21 -18.15 -3.00
CA MET A 277 11.94 -17.48 -2.67
C MET A 277 10.90 -17.60 -3.79
N ARG A 278 11.31 -17.42 -5.06
CA ARG A 278 10.44 -17.63 -6.24
C ARG A 278 9.92 -19.07 -6.34
N SER A 279 10.74 -20.06 -5.98
CA SER A 279 10.34 -21.47 -6.01
C SER A 279 9.28 -21.86 -4.97
N LEU A 280 9.01 -21.00 -3.98
CA LEU A 280 7.96 -21.21 -2.99
C LEU A 280 6.55 -20.94 -3.53
N ASN A 281 6.43 -20.41 -4.75
CA ASN A 281 5.14 -20.11 -5.36
C ASN A 281 4.27 -21.37 -5.50
N LYS A 282 3.07 -21.31 -4.97
CA LYS A 282 2.06 -22.37 -5.03
C LYS A 282 0.75 -21.87 -5.64
N GLU A 283 0.70 -20.57 -6.02
CA GLU A 283 -0.52 -19.82 -6.35
C GLU A 283 -1.62 -20.02 -5.29
N LYS A 284 -1.21 -20.22 -4.03
CA LYS A 284 -2.09 -20.46 -2.89
C LYS A 284 -2.27 -19.18 -2.09
N ARG A 285 -3.42 -18.56 -2.26
CA ARG A 285 -3.89 -17.42 -1.46
C ARG A 285 -4.34 -17.90 -0.07
N PHE A 286 -4.30 -17.00 0.89
CA PHE A 286 -4.92 -17.20 2.21
C PHE A 286 -6.33 -16.61 2.27
N PHE A 287 -6.58 -15.54 1.51
CA PHE A 287 -7.92 -14.99 1.35
C PHE A 287 -8.55 -15.52 0.05
N ASN A 288 -9.57 -16.36 0.18
CA ASN A 288 -10.19 -17.08 -0.97
C ASN A 288 -11.66 -16.71 -1.20
N ALA A 289 -12.10 -15.50 -0.75
CA ALA A 289 -13.45 -15.05 -1.02
C ALA A 289 -13.71 -14.89 -2.53
N THR A 290 -14.85 -15.41 -3.00
CA THR A 290 -15.35 -15.17 -4.35
C THR A 290 -15.91 -13.77 -4.49
N LEU A 291 -16.20 -13.31 -5.72
CA LEU A 291 -16.89 -12.02 -5.90
C LEU A 291 -18.27 -12.02 -5.23
N GLU A 292 -18.99 -13.13 -5.26
CA GLU A 292 -20.28 -13.27 -4.59
C GLU A 292 -20.14 -13.13 -3.06
N ASP A 293 -19.12 -13.76 -2.47
CA ASP A 293 -18.82 -13.62 -1.04
C ASP A 293 -18.48 -12.16 -0.71
N VAL A 294 -17.69 -11.49 -1.55
CA VAL A 294 -17.33 -10.08 -1.36
C VAL A 294 -18.56 -9.18 -1.49
N GLU A 295 -19.40 -9.41 -2.49
CA GLU A 295 -20.64 -8.65 -2.69
C GLU A 295 -21.57 -8.79 -1.48
N LYS A 296 -21.78 -10.02 -1.00
CA LYS A 296 -22.57 -10.28 0.21
C LYS A 296 -21.98 -9.55 1.43
N MET A 297 -20.67 -9.66 1.64
CA MET A 297 -19.97 -8.98 2.73
C MET A 297 -20.16 -7.46 2.68
N VAL A 298 -20.10 -6.87 1.48
CA VAL A 298 -20.25 -5.42 1.26
C VAL A 298 -21.65 -4.94 1.69
N TRP A 299 -22.69 -5.68 1.31
CA TRP A 299 -24.07 -5.26 1.60
C TRP A 299 -24.54 -5.63 3.01
N GLU A 300 -23.87 -6.60 3.66
CA GLU A 300 -24.12 -6.94 5.07
C GLU A 300 -23.34 -6.04 6.05
N ALA A 301 -22.20 -5.48 5.60
CA ALA A 301 -21.43 -4.54 6.43
C ALA A 301 -22.19 -3.21 6.58
N ARG A 302 -22.53 -2.88 7.82
CA ARG A 302 -23.09 -1.56 8.17
C ARG A 302 -21.94 -0.57 8.41
N LEU A 303 -21.36 -0.06 7.32
CA LEU A 303 -20.35 1.00 7.35
C LEU A 303 -20.99 2.37 7.20
#